data_a485153fd09b8dacd52e24f9e0801eb1
#
_entry.id   a485153fd09b8dacd52e24f9e0801eb1
#
_cell.length_a   1.000
_cell.length_b   1.000
_cell.length_c   1.000
_cell.angle_alpha   90.00
_cell.angle_beta   90.00
_cell.angle_gamma   90.00
#
_symmetry.space_group_name_H-M   'P 1'
#
loop_
_entity.id
_entity.type
_entity.pdbx_description
1 polymer ?
#
loop_
_entity_poly.entity_id
_entity_poly.type
_entity_poly.pdbx_seq_one_letter_code
_entity_poly.pdbx_strand_id
1 'polypeptide(L)'
;NHERYIGVLLKYSDNQGKWRETVENQSVKKAAGGDKIRLGLIGAGNFVRSTMLPIMKETGKFEFRGLATTGGVGGAQANDGTPFAYTTNDYKKLLEDPEIDLIAVSTQHNSHARFVVEALKANKNVYCEKPLCLTLEELNEIRKAYDESEGELFCGLNRRHAPLIKQLKKELKTDQIPAVYDFIGNAGFIPKDHWVHDEEAGGGRILGEACHFVDLIQYLDGSELQELRVTAAENNAYPMNDNVLITLRFASGAVGNIIYSSMGSKKYPKEQLRVFSNGSVYEMDNFIRLRKY
;
A
#
# COMPACT_ATOMS: atom_id res chain seq x y z
N ASN A 1 22.99 34.82 -2.87
CA ASN A 1 24.21 34.78 -3.70
C ASN A 1 23.83 34.51 -5.13
N HIS A 2 24.21 35.45 -6.04
CA HIS A 2 23.91 35.36 -7.46
C HIS A 2 25.08 34.79 -8.28
N GLU A 3 25.99 34.05 -7.67
CA GLU A 3 27.12 33.44 -8.34
C GLU A 3 26.69 32.15 -9.05
N ARG A 4 27.07 32.03 -10.32
CA ARG A 4 26.85 30.80 -11.09
C ARG A 4 27.97 29.82 -10.73
N TYR A 5 27.62 28.65 -10.17
CA TYR A 5 28.55 27.57 -9.87
C TYR A 5 28.18 26.31 -10.62
N ILE A 6 29.22 25.55 -10.99
CA ILE A 6 29.08 24.28 -11.73
C ILE A 6 28.73 23.12 -10.77
N GLY A 7 29.03 23.30 -9.48
CA GLY A 7 28.73 22.31 -8.43
C GLY A 7 28.99 22.90 -7.05
N VAL A 8 28.43 22.26 -6.03
CA VAL A 8 28.63 22.59 -4.63
C VAL A 8 29.24 21.38 -3.94
N LEU A 9 30.43 21.58 -3.32
CA LEU A 9 31.09 20.57 -2.51
C LEU A 9 30.74 20.83 -1.05
N LEU A 10 30.07 19.90 -0.40
CA LEU A 10 29.82 19.96 1.03
C LEU A 10 30.94 19.26 1.76
N LYS A 11 31.78 20.03 2.50
CA LYS A 11 32.78 19.48 3.39
C LYS A 11 32.17 19.32 4.78
N TYR A 12 32.03 18.07 5.20
CA TYR A 12 31.64 17.77 6.56
C TYR A 12 32.81 17.88 7.49
N SER A 13 32.59 18.39 8.70
CA SER A 13 33.64 18.41 9.73
C SER A 13 33.99 17.00 10.16
N ASP A 14 35.31 16.73 10.37
CA ASP A 14 35.80 15.45 10.90
C ASP A 14 35.38 15.19 12.36
N ASN A 15 34.60 16.07 12.94
CA ASN A 15 33.99 15.84 14.24
C ASN A 15 33.07 14.63 14.15
N GLN A 16 33.55 13.50 14.66
CA GLN A 16 32.74 12.32 14.99
C GLN A 16 31.78 12.67 16.13
N GLY A 17 30.90 13.65 15.90
CA GLY A 17 29.74 13.88 16.74
C GLY A 17 28.95 12.58 16.80
N LYS A 18 28.65 12.07 17.98
CA LYS A 18 27.80 10.93 18.16
C LYS A 18 26.52 11.22 17.36
N TRP A 19 26.31 10.51 16.25
CA TRP A 19 25.10 10.59 15.47
C TRP A 19 23.95 10.21 16.41
N ARG A 20 23.03 11.14 16.62
CA ARG A 20 21.85 10.83 17.43
C ARG A 20 20.98 9.89 16.61
N GLU A 21 20.80 8.68 17.09
CA GLU A 21 19.88 7.70 16.49
C GLU A 21 18.43 8.18 16.51
N THR A 22 18.11 9.05 17.46
CA THR A 22 16.77 9.60 17.67
C THR A 22 16.87 11.11 17.89
N VAL A 23 15.98 11.84 17.20
CA VAL A 23 15.83 13.30 17.32
C VAL A 23 14.43 13.59 17.81
N GLU A 24 14.32 14.16 19.00
CA GLU A 24 13.03 14.62 19.55
C GLU A 24 12.65 16.00 19.00
N ASN A 25 11.37 16.18 18.73
CA ASN A 25 10.81 17.45 18.31
C ASN A 25 10.19 18.17 19.52
N GLN A 26 10.95 19.09 20.09
CA GLN A 26 10.54 19.85 21.27
C GLN A 26 9.33 20.76 21.04
N SER A 27 8.97 21.03 19.77
CA SER A 27 7.80 21.86 19.44
C SER A 27 6.47 21.09 19.51
N VAL A 28 6.52 19.77 19.51
CA VAL A 28 5.34 18.90 19.65
C VAL A 28 5.03 18.70 21.12
N LYS A 29 3.99 19.37 21.61
CA LYS A 29 3.50 19.11 22.98
C LYS A 29 2.92 17.70 23.04
N LYS A 30 3.26 16.94 24.08
CA LYS A 30 2.57 15.68 24.38
C LYS A 30 1.07 15.99 24.52
N ALA A 31 0.27 15.39 23.65
CA ALA A 31 -1.18 15.51 23.81
C ALA A 31 -1.58 14.76 25.09
N ALA A 32 -2.23 15.44 25.99
CA ALA A 32 -2.84 14.80 27.14
C ALA A 32 -4.05 14.00 26.64
N GLY A 33 -4.02 12.68 26.81
CA GLY A 33 -5.05 11.68 26.58
C GLY A 33 -6.28 12.13 25.79
N GLY A 34 -6.49 11.52 24.61
CA GLY A 34 -7.64 11.81 23.74
C GLY A 34 -7.94 10.59 22.87
N ASP A 35 -9.08 10.64 22.18
CA ASP A 35 -9.56 9.57 21.24
C ASP A 35 -8.73 9.43 19.96
N LYS A 36 -7.49 9.97 19.91
CA LYS A 36 -6.63 9.92 18.75
C LYS A 36 -5.75 8.68 18.76
N ILE A 37 -5.58 8.08 17.58
CA ILE A 37 -4.68 6.96 17.35
C ILE A 37 -3.23 7.48 17.32
N ARG A 38 -2.39 7.01 18.23
CA ARG A 38 -0.97 7.38 18.30
C ARG A 38 -0.18 6.52 17.31
N LEU A 39 0.32 7.19 16.28
CA LEU A 39 0.92 6.58 15.09
C LEU A 39 2.44 6.51 15.18
N GLY A 40 3.00 5.32 15.02
CA GLY A 40 4.37 5.07 14.61
C GLY A 40 4.44 4.75 13.12
N LEU A 41 5.30 5.43 12.36
CA LEU A 41 5.42 5.23 10.92
C LEU A 41 6.81 4.69 10.58
N ILE A 42 6.86 3.56 9.87
CA ILE A 42 8.10 2.97 9.32
C ILE A 42 8.12 3.22 7.81
N GLY A 43 9.06 4.06 7.37
CA GLY A 43 9.20 4.49 5.99
C GLY A 43 8.57 5.87 5.71
N ALA A 44 9.23 6.67 4.88
CA ALA A 44 8.79 8.01 4.48
C ALA A 44 8.98 8.23 2.98
N GLY A 45 8.53 7.27 2.18
CA GLY A 45 8.57 7.32 0.72
C GLY A 45 7.65 8.39 0.11
N ASN A 46 7.67 8.51 -1.21
CA ASN A 46 6.87 9.52 -1.91
C ASN A 46 5.37 9.37 -1.64
N PHE A 47 4.83 8.14 -1.65
CA PHE A 47 3.42 7.89 -1.38
C PHE A 47 3.02 8.37 0.03
N VAL A 48 3.84 8.08 1.02
CA VAL A 48 3.60 8.56 2.40
C VAL A 48 3.51 10.08 2.44
N ARG A 49 4.50 10.76 1.87
CA ARG A 49 4.60 12.23 1.93
C ARG A 49 3.54 12.95 1.11
N SER A 50 3.27 12.44 -0.11
CA SER A 50 2.35 13.11 -1.04
C SER A 50 0.88 12.75 -0.84
N THR A 51 0.58 11.62 -0.20
CA THR A 51 -0.79 11.10 -0.14
C THR A 51 -1.21 10.71 1.27
N MET A 52 -0.49 9.80 1.90
CA MET A 52 -0.93 9.19 3.16
C MET A 52 -0.95 10.18 4.33
N LEU A 53 0.16 10.89 4.58
CA LEU A 53 0.25 11.86 5.68
C LEU A 53 -0.71 13.05 5.54
N PRO A 54 -0.87 13.68 4.34
CA PRO A 54 -1.87 14.73 4.15
C PRO A 54 -3.29 14.26 4.51
N ILE A 55 -3.70 13.09 4.03
CA ILE A 55 -5.03 12.52 4.33
C ILE A 55 -5.16 12.22 5.82
N MET A 56 -4.18 11.58 6.45
CA MET A 56 -4.22 11.30 7.89
C MET A 56 -4.34 12.56 8.74
N LYS A 57 -3.65 13.64 8.36
CA LYS A 57 -3.77 14.96 9.00
C LYS A 57 -5.18 15.52 8.88
N GLU A 58 -5.74 15.50 7.67
CA GLU A 58 -7.06 16.04 7.38
C GLU A 58 -8.15 15.35 8.21
N THR A 59 -8.02 14.06 8.49
CA THR A 59 -8.97 13.33 9.35
C THR A 59 -8.99 13.85 10.80
N GLY A 60 -7.90 14.45 11.28
CA GLY A 60 -7.74 14.88 12.66
C GLY A 60 -7.70 13.75 13.71
N LYS A 61 -7.73 12.47 13.27
CA LYS A 61 -7.85 11.29 14.14
C LYS A 61 -6.52 10.73 14.61
N PHE A 62 -5.40 11.25 14.09
CA PHE A 62 -4.07 10.72 14.39
C PHE A 62 -3.24 11.69 15.22
N GLU A 63 -2.43 11.14 16.11
CA GLU A 63 -1.30 11.79 16.75
C GLU A 63 -0.02 11.17 16.19
N PHE A 64 0.84 11.99 15.57
CA PHE A 64 2.07 11.53 14.91
C PHE A 64 3.19 11.39 15.94
N ARG A 65 3.33 10.18 16.51
CA ARG A 65 4.23 9.93 17.63
C ARG A 65 5.68 9.71 17.20
N GLY A 66 5.94 8.71 16.37
CA GLY A 66 7.29 8.34 15.97
C GLY A 66 7.41 8.09 14.46
N LEU A 67 8.54 8.49 13.88
CA LEU A 67 8.89 8.21 12.48
C LEU A 67 10.24 7.48 12.43
N ALA A 68 10.27 6.28 11.84
CA ALA A 68 11.50 5.55 11.57
C ALA A 68 11.83 5.57 10.07
N THR A 69 13.06 6.00 9.73
CA THR A 69 13.57 5.98 8.35
C THR A 69 15.05 5.62 8.32
N THR A 70 15.51 4.93 7.28
CA THR A 70 16.94 4.57 7.10
C THR A 70 17.84 5.75 6.71
N GLY A 71 17.25 6.85 6.19
CA GLY A 71 17.99 8.05 5.76
C GLY A 71 17.57 9.27 6.58
N GLY A 72 18.54 9.92 7.25
CA GLY A 72 18.28 11.14 8.06
C GLY A 72 17.61 12.28 7.28
N VAL A 73 17.85 12.39 5.96
CA VAL A 73 17.22 13.38 5.07
C VAL A 73 15.73 13.09 4.90
N GLY A 74 15.35 11.81 4.79
CA GLY A 74 13.94 11.41 4.68
C GLY A 74 13.13 11.76 5.94
N GLY A 75 13.72 11.59 7.12
CA GLY A 75 13.11 11.98 8.40
C GLY A 75 12.94 13.49 8.54
N ALA A 76 13.97 14.26 8.18
CA ALA A 76 13.91 15.73 8.21
C ALA A 76 12.90 16.29 7.21
N GLN A 77 12.83 15.74 5.99
CA GLN A 77 11.84 16.16 4.97
C GLN A 77 10.41 15.74 5.30
N ALA A 78 10.22 14.60 5.97
CA ALA A 78 8.89 14.20 6.41
C ALA A 78 8.42 15.08 7.58
N ASN A 79 9.33 15.66 8.35
CA ASN A 79 9.02 16.65 9.38
C ASN A 79 8.61 18.02 8.82
N ASP A 80 8.94 18.31 7.54
CA ASP A 80 8.44 19.52 6.85
C ASP A 80 6.93 19.42 6.65
N GLY A 81 6.20 19.82 7.68
CA GLY A 81 4.74 19.91 7.67
C GLY A 81 3.99 18.78 8.38
N THR A 82 4.63 17.71 8.86
CA THR A 82 4.02 16.75 9.78
C THR A 82 4.89 16.59 11.02
N PRO A 83 4.52 17.21 12.13
CA PRO A 83 5.33 17.18 13.34
C PRO A 83 5.17 15.82 14.04
N PHE A 84 6.08 14.88 13.76
CA PHE A 84 6.28 13.73 14.63
C PHE A 84 6.93 14.18 15.94
N ALA A 85 6.54 13.57 17.05
CA ALA A 85 7.15 13.84 18.35
C ALA A 85 8.63 13.47 18.35
N TYR A 86 9.00 12.40 17.62
CA TYR A 86 10.40 12.06 17.38
C TYR A 86 10.63 11.38 16.04
N THR A 87 11.87 11.43 15.55
CA THR A 87 12.33 10.67 14.38
C THR A 87 13.54 9.83 14.75
N THR A 88 13.66 8.63 14.18
CA THR A 88 14.74 7.69 14.49
C THR A 88 15.16 6.89 13.25
N ASN A 89 16.38 6.34 13.26
CA ASN A 89 16.80 5.33 12.30
C ASN A 89 16.65 3.90 12.84
N ASP A 90 16.24 3.75 14.09
CA ASP A 90 15.95 2.47 14.74
C ASP A 90 14.45 2.30 14.93
N TYR A 91 13.81 1.50 14.05
CA TYR A 91 12.38 1.23 14.12
C TYR A 91 11.95 0.47 15.38
N LYS A 92 12.87 -0.24 16.06
CA LYS A 92 12.55 -0.96 17.30
C LYS A 92 12.09 -0.02 18.40
N LYS A 93 12.57 1.22 18.40
CA LYS A 93 12.09 2.25 19.32
C LYS A 93 10.60 2.56 19.18
N LEU A 94 10.05 2.42 17.94
CA LEU A 94 8.61 2.54 17.73
C LEU A 94 7.85 1.34 18.31
N LEU A 95 8.40 0.14 18.17
CA LEU A 95 7.79 -1.08 18.69
C LEU A 95 7.78 -1.11 20.22
N GLU A 96 8.84 -0.60 20.83
CA GLU A 96 9.03 -0.52 22.28
C GLU A 96 8.29 0.67 22.94
N ASP A 97 7.86 1.68 22.15
CA ASP A 97 7.15 2.85 22.68
C ASP A 97 5.72 2.48 23.10
N PRO A 98 5.38 2.49 24.40
CA PRO A 98 4.04 2.15 24.88
C PRO A 98 3.00 3.19 24.51
N GLU A 99 3.43 4.38 24.08
CA GLU A 99 2.52 5.43 23.62
C GLU A 99 2.18 5.30 22.12
N ILE A 100 2.57 4.22 21.42
CA ILE A 100 2.18 3.94 20.03
C ILE A 100 1.10 2.86 20.02
N ASP A 101 -0.05 3.20 19.42
CA ASP A 101 -1.19 2.28 19.27
C ASP A 101 -1.17 1.56 17.92
N LEU A 102 -0.66 2.22 16.87
CA LEU A 102 -0.65 1.74 15.50
C LEU A 102 0.72 1.92 14.86
N ILE A 103 1.28 0.86 14.31
CA ILE A 103 2.44 0.91 13.44
C ILE A 103 1.97 0.91 11.99
N ALA A 104 2.32 1.95 11.22
CA ALA A 104 2.12 1.96 9.78
C ALA A 104 3.43 1.62 9.06
N VAL A 105 3.39 0.60 8.19
CA VAL A 105 4.52 0.15 7.39
C VAL A 105 4.32 0.59 5.94
N SER A 106 5.24 1.43 5.43
CA SER A 106 5.23 1.90 4.04
C SER A 106 6.66 2.07 3.52
N THR A 107 7.31 0.97 3.34
CA THR A 107 8.70 0.82 2.89
C THR A 107 8.76 0.19 1.50
N GLN A 108 9.91 -0.34 1.08
CA GLN A 108 9.98 -1.23 -0.07
C GLN A 108 9.35 -2.58 0.27
N HIS A 109 8.81 -3.24 -0.74
CA HIS A 109 7.96 -4.43 -0.58
C HIS A 109 8.63 -5.56 0.21
N ASN A 110 9.91 -5.81 -0.04
CA ASN A 110 10.70 -6.88 0.60
C ASN A 110 10.88 -6.72 2.11
N SER A 111 10.57 -5.57 2.66
CA SER A 111 10.71 -5.35 4.10
C SER A 111 9.37 -5.36 4.85
N HIS A 112 8.26 -5.41 4.14
CA HIS A 112 6.93 -5.36 4.72
C HIS A 112 6.70 -6.51 5.71
N ALA A 113 6.91 -7.75 5.27
CA ALA A 113 6.67 -8.94 6.10
C ALA A 113 7.42 -8.87 7.43
N ARG A 114 8.71 -8.55 7.40
CA ARG A 114 9.53 -8.44 8.61
C ARG A 114 8.96 -7.42 9.59
N PHE A 115 8.66 -6.20 9.11
CA PHE A 115 8.15 -5.16 10.01
C PHE A 115 6.75 -5.49 10.55
N VAL A 116 5.90 -6.13 9.75
CA VAL A 116 4.58 -6.60 10.18
C VAL A 116 4.72 -7.65 11.28
N VAL A 117 5.55 -8.68 11.07
CA VAL A 117 5.77 -9.76 12.05
C VAL A 117 6.32 -9.20 13.37
N GLU A 118 7.32 -8.31 13.31
CA GLU A 118 7.91 -7.75 14.52
C GLU A 118 6.93 -6.82 15.27
N ALA A 119 6.11 -6.04 14.55
CA ALA A 119 5.10 -5.19 15.17
C ALA A 119 3.97 -5.99 15.83
N LEU A 120 3.49 -7.07 15.17
CA LEU A 120 2.51 -7.98 15.75
C LEU A 120 3.05 -8.67 17.00
N LYS A 121 4.31 -9.16 16.98
CA LYS A 121 4.97 -9.73 18.17
C LYS A 121 5.12 -8.73 19.34
N ALA A 122 5.14 -7.43 19.04
CA ALA A 122 5.10 -6.37 20.04
C ALA A 122 3.64 -5.99 20.45
N ASN A 123 2.64 -6.77 20.04
CA ASN A 123 1.21 -6.54 20.28
C ASN A 123 0.73 -5.15 19.81
N LYS A 124 1.29 -4.66 18.70
CA LYS A 124 0.84 -3.41 18.07
C LYS A 124 -0.20 -3.70 17.02
N ASN A 125 -1.19 -2.81 16.88
CA ASN A 125 -1.98 -2.78 15.67
C ASN A 125 -1.10 -2.40 14.49
N VAL A 126 -1.33 -3.00 13.33
CA VAL A 126 -0.49 -2.81 12.15
C VAL A 126 -1.32 -2.42 10.93
N TYR A 127 -0.95 -1.32 10.29
CA TYR A 127 -1.31 -1.02 8.92
C TYR A 127 -0.10 -1.28 8.03
N CYS A 128 -0.23 -2.10 7.02
CA CYS A 128 0.84 -2.33 6.05
C CYS A 128 0.39 -1.96 4.64
N GLU A 129 1.18 -1.16 3.93
CA GLU A 129 0.97 -0.95 2.50
C GLU A 129 1.08 -2.26 1.73
N LYS A 130 0.41 -2.31 0.62
CA LYS A 130 0.44 -3.47 -0.28
C LYS A 130 1.76 -3.51 -1.11
N PRO A 131 2.22 -4.68 -1.55
CA PRO A 131 1.75 -6.01 -1.12
C PRO A 131 2.16 -6.28 0.33
N LEU A 132 1.39 -7.10 1.03
CA LEU A 132 1.67 -7.44 2.42
C LEU A 132 3.00 -8.19 2.59
N CYS A 133 3.32 -9.04 1.62
CA CYS A 133 4.54 -9.85 1.54
C CYS A 133 4.84 -10.21 0.09
N LEU A 134 6.01 -10.80 -0.16
CA LEU A 134 6.45 -11.23 -1.50
C LEU A 134 6.39 -12.75 -1.68
N THR A 135 6.45 -13.53 -0.60
CA THR A 135 6.50 -14.99 -0.66
C THR A 135 5.42 -15.65 0.21
N LEU A 136 5.16 -16.93 -0.03
CA LEU A 136 4.23 -17.72 0.79
C LEU A 136 4.81 -18.00 2.18
N GLU A 137 6.12 -18.12 2.29
CA GLU A 137 6.83 -18.28 3.55
C GLU A 137 6.61 -17.06 4.44
N GLU A 138 6.81 -15.85 3.90
CA GLU A 138 6.53 -14.60 4.59
C GLU A 138 5.05 -14.49 5.01
N LEU A 139 4.13 -14.89 4.13
CA LEU A 139 2.70 -14.91 4.46
C LEU A 139 2.38 -15.83 5.64
N ASN A 140 3.00 -17.02 5.68
CA ASN A 140 2.83 -17.96 6.78
C ASN A 140 3.41 -17.41 8.10
N GLU A 141 4.55 -16.73 8.05
CA GLU A 141 5.13 -16.05 9.22
C GLU A 141 4.24 -14.94 9.75
N ILE A 142 3.67 -14.12 8.85
CA ILE A 142 2.72 -13.06 9.21
C ILE A 142 1.48 -13.68 9.85
N ARG A 143 0.91 -14.73 9.26
CA ARG A 143 -0.27 -15.41 9.79
C ARG A 143 -0.02 -15.93 11.18
N LYS A 144 1.10 -16.62 11.39
CA LYS A 144 1.48 -17.11 12.72
C LYS A 144 1.62 -15.98 13.74
N ALA A 145 2.31 -14.89 13.38
CA ALA A 145 2.47 -13.74 14.25
C ALA A 145 1.14 -13.06 14.57
N TYR A 146 0.21 -13.02 13.60
CA TYR A 146 -1.13 -12.48 13.78
C TYR A 146 -1.97 -13.34 14.74
N ASP A 147 -1.96 -14.66 14.55
CA ASP A 147 -2.69 -15.60 15.41
C ASP A 147 -2.20 -15.59 16.87
N GLU A 148 -0.92 -15.21 17.10
CA GLU A 148 -0.29 -15.10 18.42
C GLU A 148 -0.38 -13.69 19.03
N SER A 149 -0.85 -12.68 18.29
CA SER A 149 -0.88 -11.25 18.68
C SER A 149 -2.25 -10.84 19.20
N GLU A 150 -2.27 -9.85 20.09
CA GLU A 150 -3.48 -9.11 20.47
C GLU A 150 -3.77 -7.94 19.50
N GLY A 151 -2.84 -7.61 18.62
CA GLY A 151 -2.94 -6.52 17.65
C GLY A 151 -3.68 -6.91 16.39
N GLU A 152 -4.38 -5.95 15.79
CA GLU A 152 -5.07 -6.10 14.51
C GLU A 152 -4.14 -5.80 13.33
N LEU A 153 -4.33 -6.50 12.21
CA LEU A 153 -3.60 -6.28 10.96
C LEU A 153 -4.53 -5.78 9.85
N PHE A 154 -4.18 -4.66 9.26
CA PHE A 154 -4.85 -4.09 8.10
C PHE A 154 -3.89 -3.93 6.92
N CYS A 155 -4.21 -4.55 5.78
CA CYS A 155 -3.46 -4.39 4.53
C CYS A 155 -4.05 -3.24 3.68
N GLY A 156 -3.18 -2.42 3.09
CA GLY A 156 -3.52 -1.23 2.30
C GLY A 156 -4.21 -1.49 0.95
N LEU A 157 -5.07 -2.49 0.87
CA LEU A 157 -5.89 -2.82 -0.31
C LEU A 157 -7.07 -1.83 -0.42
N ASN A 158 -6.78 -0.62 -0.84
CA ASN A 158 -7.64 0.55 -0.69
C ASN A 158 -8.83 0.63 -1.66
N ARG A 159 -8.82 -0.08 -2.83
CA ARG A 159 -9.87 0.00 -3.86
C ARG A 159 -11.25 -0.34 -3.31
N ARG A 160 -11.35 -1.35 -2.45
CA ARG A 160 -12.61 -1.77 -1.80
C ARG A 160 -13.28 -0.67 -0.97
N HIS A 161 -12.50 0.32 -0.54
CA HIS A 161 -13.00 1.43 0.27
C HIS A 161 -13.48 2.63 -0.53
N ALA A 162 -13.29 2.64 -1.87
CA ALA A 162 -13.75 3.73 -2.72
C ALA A 162 -15.29 3.89 -2.62
N PRO A 163 -15.80 5.13 -2.54
CA PRO A 163 -17.24 5.38 -2.36
C PRO A 163 -18.12 4.69 -3.41
N LEU A 164 -17.74 4.77 -4.69
CA LEU A 164 -18.48 4.14 -5.79
C LEU A 164 -18.45 2.60 -5.72
N ILE A 165 -17.38 2.01 -5.20
CA ILE A 165 -17.30 0.56 -4.99
C ILE A 165 -18.20 0.14 -3.84
N LYS A 166 -18.23 0.88 -2.76
CA LYS A 166 -19.18 0.62 -1.65
C LYS A 166 -20.65 0.76 -2.10
N GLN A 167 -20.92 1.73 -2.99
CA GLN A 167 -22.24 1.85 -3.62
C GLN A 167 -22.53 0.63 -4.49
N LEU A 168 -21.64 0.25 -5.40
CA LEU A 168 -21.80 -0.92 -6.27
C LEU A 168 -22.02 -2.20 -5.45
N LYS A 169 -21.22 -2.43 -4.40
CA LYS A 169 -21.39 -3.61 -3.52
C LYS A 169 -22.80 -3.71 -2.91
N LYS A 170 -23.40 -2.58 -2.54
CA LYS A 170 -24.77 -2.56 -2.00
C LYS A 170 -25.85 -2.89 -3.05
N GLU A 171 -25.59 -2.59 -4.32
CA GLU A 171 -26.52 -2.85 -5.42
C GLU A 171 -26.41 -4.28 -5.96
N LEU A 172 -25.23 -4.91 -5.81
CA LEU A 172 -24.99 -6.28 -6.21
C LEU A 172 -25.62 -7.26 -5.20
N LYS A 173 -26.39 -8.23 -5.72
CA LYS A 173 -27.03 -9.32 -4.95
C LYS A 173 -26.30 -10.63 -5.24
N THR A 174 -25.00 -10.66 -4.98
CA THR A 174 -24.11 -11.78 -5.33
C THR A 174 -24.41 -13.07 -4.56
N ASP A 175 -25.10 -12.98 -3.43
CA ASP A 175 -25.62 -14.09 -2.65
C ASP A 175 -26.79 -14.82 -3.32
N GLN A 176 -27.45 -14.18 -4.30
CA GLN A 176 -28.60 -14.72 -5.00
C GLN A 176 -28.29 -15.13 -6.45
N ILE A 177 -27.46 -14.34 -7.15
CA ILE A 177 -27.20 -14.51 -8.58
C ILE A 177 -25.70 -14.27 -8.84
N PRO A 178 -25.00 -15.24 -9.44
CA PRO A 178 -23.60 -15.05 -9.83
C PRO A 178 -23.41 -13.87 -10.77
N ALA A 179 -22.36 -13.11 -10.57
CA ALA A 179 -21.98 -12.00 -11.42
C ALA A 179 -20.81 -12.36 -12.35
N VAL A 180 -20.68 -11.62 -13.46
CA VAL A 180 -19.50 -11.66 -14.30
C VAL A 180 -18.77 -10.34 -14.14
N TYR A 181 -17.49 -10.39 -13.76
CA TYR A 181 -16.62 -9.25 -13.56
C TYR A 181 -15.60 -9.15 -14.69
N ASP A 182 -15.43 -7.96 -15.25
CA ASP A 182 -14.41 -7.67 -16.26
C ASP A 182 -13.65 -6.40 -15.85
N PHE A 183 -12.38 -6.56 -15.49
CA PHE A 183 -11.53 -5.49 -15.00
C PHE A 183 -10.36 -5.23 -15.95
N ILE A 184 -10.08 -3.97 -16.24
CA ILE A 184 -8.94 -3.53 -17.05
C ILE A 184 -8.04 -2.65 -16.18
N GLY A 185 -6.80 -3.10 -16.00
CA GLY A 185 -5.72 -2.34 -15.41
C GLY A 185 -4.72 -1.90 -16.48
N ASN A 186 -4.88 -0.69 -17.02
CA ASN A 186 -3.96 -0.08 -17.96
C ASN A 186 -2.85 0.62 -17.19
N ALA A 187 -1.85 -0.16 -16.74
CA ALA A 187 -0.86 0.27 -15.77
C ALA A 187 0.22 1.21 -16.35
N GLY A 188 0.40 1.19 -17.67
CA GLY A 188 1.42 1.96 -18.36
C GLY A 188 2.84 1.42 -18.17
N PHE A 189 3.75 1.86 -19.02
CA PHE A 189 5.14 1.40 -19.03
C PHE A 189 5.93 1.95 -17.81
N ILE A 190 6.74 1.09 -17.22
CA ILE A 190 7.78 1.43 -16.23
C ILE A 190 9.12 0.90 -16.78
N PRO A 191 10.23 1.68 -16.74
CA PRO A 191 11.54 1.24 -17.19
C PRO A 191 12.01 -0.03 -16.47
N LYS A 192 12.76 -0.87 -17.17
CA LYS A 192 13.18 -2.19 -16.70
C LYS A 192 14.09 -2.14 -15.47
N ASP A 193 14.86 -1.08 -15.33
CA ASP A 193 15.79 -0.82 -14.21
C ASP A 193 15.12 -0.25 -12.97
N HIS A 194 13.80 -0.05 -13.00
CA HIS A 194 13.05 0.42 -11.83
C HIS A 194 12.94 -0.70 -10.80
N TRP A 195 13.15 -0.37 -9.53
CA TRP A 195 13.19 -1.30 -8.40
C TRP A 195 11.99 -2.24 -8.30
N VAL A 196 10.82 -1.84 -8.82
CA VAL A 196 9.60 -2.67 -8.78
C VAL A 196 9.74 -3.97 -9.61
N HIS A 197 10.65 -3.97 -10.60
CA HIS A 197 10.93 -5.15 -11.43
C HIS A 197 12.00 -6.06 -10.82
N ASP A 198 12.71 -5.61 -9.81
CA ASP A 198 13.65 -6.44 -9.06
C ASP A 198 12.86 -7.48 -8.25
N GLU A 199 13.21 -8.75 -8.41
CA GLU A 199 12.48 -9.86 -7.78
C GLU A 199 12.60 -9.83 -6.25
N GLU A 200 13.76 -9.42 -5.73
CA GLU A 200 14.01 -9.37 -4.28
C GLU A 200 13.44 -8.11 -3.64
N ALA A 201 13.54 -6.96 -4.29
CA ALA A 201 13.11 -5.69 -3.71
C ALA A 201 11.62 -5.39 -3.94
N GLY A 202 11.13 -5.63 -5.17
CA GLY A 202 9.81 -5.24 -5.63
C GLY A 202 8.83 -6.40 -5.82
N GLY A 203 9.33 -7.61 -6.14
CA GLY A 203 8.51 -8.78 -6.43
C GLY A 203 7.71 -8.71 -7.72
N GLY A 204 7.98 -7.70 -8.56
CA GLY A 204 7.28 -7.48 -9.83
C GLY A 204 5.94 -6.74 -9.70
N ARG A 205 5.43 -6.31 -10.84
CA ARG A 205 4.23 -5.46 -10.90
C ARG A 205 2.93 -6.23 -10.67
N ILE A 206 2.89 -7.50 -11.02
CA ILE A 206 1.67 -8.30 -10.81
C ILE A 206 1.37 -8.39 -9.31
N LEU A 207 2.35 -8.74 -8.50
CA LEU A 207 2.19 -8.77 -7.05
C LEU A 207 1.97 -7.36 -6.48
N GLY A 208 2.73 -6.37 -6.97
CA GLY A 208 2.65 -4.99 -6.50
C GLY A 208 1.38 -4.21 -6.90
N GLU A 209 0.69 -4.61 -7.99
CA GLU A 209 -0.50 -3.87 -8.47
C GLU A 209 -1.73 -4.76 -8.68
N ALA A 210 -1.61 -5.94 -9.34
CA ALA A 210 -2.77 -6.74 -9.67
C ALA A 210 -3.46 -7.34 -8.43
N CYS A 211 -2.77 -7.45 -7.30
CA CYS A 211 -3.37 -7.80 -6.01
C CYS A 211 -4.57 -6.91 -5.65
N HIS A 212 -4.53 -5.63 -5.99
CA HIS A 212 -5.66 -4.72 -5.80
C HIS A 212 -6.92 -5.14 -6.57
N PHE A 213 -6.74 -5.68 -7.79
CA PHE A 213 -7.86 -6.01 -8.67
C PHE A 213 -8.50 -7.33 -8.29
N VAL A 214 -7.68 -8.31 -7.90
CA VAL A 214 -8.16 -9.57 -7.32
C VAL A 214 -8.93 -9.29 -6.04
N ASP A 215 -8.37 -8.48 -5.14
CA ASP A 215 -9.01 -8.06 -3.89
C ASP A 215 -10.35 -7.35 -4.13
N LEU A 216 -10.37 -6.44 -5.10
CA LEU A 216 -11.59 -5.69 -5.43
C LEU A 216 -12.72 -6.59 -5.91
N ILE A 217 -12.42 -7.53 -6.84
CA ILE A 217 -13.43 -8.45 -7.36
C ILE A 217 -13.89 -9.39 -6.24
N GLN A 218 -12.99 -9.93 -5.43
CA GLN A 218 -13.34 -10.76 -4.28
C GLN A 218 -14.20 -10.00 -3.26
N TYR A 219 -13.90 -8.74 -2.99
CA TYR A 219 -14.72 -7.89 -2.14
C TYR A 219 -16.14 -7.70 -2.70
N LEU A 220 -16.24 -7.43 -4.02
CA LEU A 220 -17.54 -7.26 -4.67
C LEU A 220 -18.37 -8.54 -4.71
N ASP A 221 -17.74 -9.67 -4.95
CA ASP A 221 -18.42 -10.97 -4.93
C ASP A 221 -18.81 -11.37 -3.50
N GLY A 222 -17.86 -11.35 -2.60
CA GLY A 222 -18.06 -11.67 -1.18
C GLY A 222 -17.94 -13.16 -0.84
N SER A 223 -17.68 -14.02 -1.82
CA SER A 223 -17.46 -15.46 -1.61
C SER A 223 -15.97 -15.82 -1.76
N GLU A 224 -15.63 -17.05 -1.44
CA GLU A 224 -14.26 -17.55 -1.52
C GLU A 224 -13.80 -17.72 -2.98
N LEU A 225 -12.56 -17.31 -3.26
CA LEU A 225 -11.88 -17.56 -4.54
C LEU A 225 -11.49 -19.04 -4.60
N GLN A 226 -12.04 -19.78 -5.56
CA GLN A 226 -11.78 -21.23 -5.74
C GLN A 226 -10.72 -21.52 -6.78
N GLU A 227 -10.64 -20.68 -7.82
CA GLU A 227 -9.69 -20.91 -8.91
C GLU A 227 -9.16 -19.60 -9.45
N LEU A 228 -7.85 -19.54 -9.68
CA LEU A 228 -7.16 -18.45 -10.33
C LEU A 228 -6.25 -19.04 -11.41
N ARG A 229 -6.37 -18.50 -12.65
CA ARG A 229 -5.47 -18.83 -13.77
C ARG A 229 -4.86 -17.56 -14.32
N VAL A 230 -3.59 -17.64 -14.69
CA VAL A 230 -2.86 -16.53 -15.29
C VAL A 230 -2.31 -16.98 -16.65
N THR A 231 -2.52 -16.13 -17.66
CA THR A 231 -1.92 -16.29 -18.98
C THR A 231 -1.14 -15.01 -19.29
N ALA A 232 0.17 -15.14 -19.48
CA ALA A 232 1.04 -14.03 -19.83
C ALA A 232 1.12 -13.84 -21.35
N ALA A 233 1.23 -12.58 -21.79
CA ALA A 233 1.63 -12.27 -23.15
C ALA A 233 3.15 -12.46 -23.26
N GLU A 234 3.59 -13.39 -24.07
CA GLU A 234 5.01 -13.67 -24.28
C GLU A 234 5.60 -12.70 -25.30
N ASN A 235 6.54 -11.85 -24.85
CA ASN A 235 7.33 -11.00 -25.74
C ASN A 235 8.65 -10.60 -25.07
N ASN A 236 9.76 -10.86 -25.79
CA ASN A 236 11.11 -10.50 -25.34
C ASN A 236 11.38 -8.98 -25.29
N ALA A 237 10.51 -8.14 -25.87
CA ALA A 237 10.67 -6.69 -25.88
C ALA A 237 10.17 -6.01 -24.61
N TYR A 238 9.30 -6.68 -23.83
CA TYR A 238 8.78 -6.15 -22.57
C TYR A 238 9.32 -6.95 -21.39
N PRO A 239 9.74 -6.28 -20.32
CA PRO A 239 10.20 -7.00 -19.15
C PRO A 239 9.05 -7.74 -18.49
N MET A 240 9.36 -8.99 -18.14
CA MET A 240 8.74 -9.80 -17.11
C MET A 240 7.22 -9.61 -16.87
N ASN A 241 6.40 -10.39 -17.54
CA ASN A 241 5.00 -10.67 -17.12
C ASN A 241 4.10 -9.48 -16.77
N ASP A 242 4.43 -8.27 -17.24
CA ASP A 242 3.64 -7.05 -17.01
C ASP A 242 2.37 -6.98 -17.86
N ASN A 243 2.08 -8.03 -18.61
CA ASN A 243 0.94 -8.11 -19.51
C ASN A 243 0.30 -9.49 -19.36
N VAL A 244 -0.76 -9.54 -18.57
CA VAL A 244 -1.41 -10.81 -18.22
C VAL A 244 -2.92 -10.73 -18.30
N LEU A 245 -3.54 -11.86 -18.58
CA LEU A 245 -4.93 -12.17 -18.31
C LEU A 245 -5.00 -13.02 -17.05
N ILE A 246 -5.82 -12.59 -16.09
CA ILE A 246 -6.11 -13.34 -14.88
C ILE A 246 -7.58 -13.69 -14.90
N THR A 247 -7.92 -14.97 -14.83
CA THR A 247 -9.30 -15.44 -14.69
C THR A 247 -9.53 -15.96 -13.29
N LEU A 248 -10.69 -15.65 -12.73
CA LEU A 248 -11.09 -15.95 -11.37
C LEU A 248 -12.40 -16.73 -11.39
N ARG A 249 -12.55 -17.71 -10.50
CA ARG A 249 -13.81 -18.41 -10.24
C ARG A 249 -14.07 -18.44 -8.74
N PHE A 250 -15.26 -18.06 -8.35
CA PHE A 250 -15.69 -17.93 -6.96
C PHE A 250 -16.67 -19.02 -6.54
N ALA A 251 -16.78 -19.25 -5.24
CA ALA A 251 -17.71 -20.23 -4.65
C ALA A 251 -19.18 -19.90 -4.93
N SER A 252 -19.53 -18.64 -5.13
CA SER A 252 -20.87 -18.18 -5.58
C SER A 252 -21.25 -18.65 -7.00
N GLY A 253 -20.28 -19.16 -7.78
CA GLY A 253 -20.39 -19.42 -9.20
C GLY A 253 -20.04 -18.22 -10.09
N ALA A 254 -19.73 -17.07 -9.52
CA ALA A 254 -19.26 -15.90 -10.24
C ALA A 254 -17.90 -16.13 -10.89
N VAL A 255 -17.64 -15.41 -11.98
CA VAL A 255 -16.37 -15.43 -12.69
C VAL A 255 -15.84 -14.03 -12.90
N GLY A 256 -14.52 -13.87 -12.85
CA GLY A 256 -13.84 -12.62 -13.08
C GLY A 256 -12.78 -12.74 -14.16
N ASN A 257 -12.57 -11.66 -14.90
CA ASN A 257 -11.48 -11.50 -15.83
C ASN A 257 -10.75 -10.19 -15.52
N ILE A 258 -9.42 -10.24 -15.43
CA ILE A 258 -8.57 -9.07 -15.24
C ILE A 258 -7.58 -9.01 -16.38
N ILE A 259 -7.62 -7.93 -17.16
CA ILE A 259 -6.59 -7.56 -18.11
C ILE A 259 -5.63 -6.62 -17.39
N TYR A 260 -4.42 -7.05 -17.11
CA TYR A 260 -3.35 -6.19 -16.62
C TYR A 260 -2.35 -5.93 -17.74
N SER A 261 -2.12 -4.68 -18.11
CA SER A 261 -1.21 -4.36 -19.21
C SER A 261 -0.39 -3.09 -18.95
N SER A 262 0.91 -3.19 -19.23
CA SER A 262 1.84 -2.06 -19.28
C SER A 262 1.98 -1.44 -20.68
N MET A 263 1.35 -2.03 -21.71
CA MET A 263 1.49 -1.62 -23.12
C MET A 263 0.48 -0.55 -23.54
N GLY A 264 -0.51 -0.27 -22.72
CA GLY A 264 -1.60 0.62 -23.08
C GLY A 264 -1.21 2.09 -23.12
N SER A 265 -1.98 2.88 -23.89
CA SER A 265 -1.82 4.33 -23.93
C SER A 265 -2.24 4.98 -22.62
N LYS A 266 -1.45 5.95 -22.13
CA LYS A 266 -1.80 6.78 -20.96
C LYS A 266 -3.03 7.67 -21.18
N LYS A 267 -3.51 7.82 -22.43
CA LYS A 267 -4.76 8.53 -22.75
C LYS A 267 -6.00 7.67 -22.45
N TYR A 268 -5.85 6.36 -22.39
CA TYR A 268 -6.91 5.43 -21.97
C TYR A 268 -7.03 5.42 -20.46
N PRO A 269 -8.22 5.25 -19.89
CA PRO A 269 -8.40 5.16 -18.43
C PRO A 269 -7.49 4.12 -17.79
N LYS A 270 -6.95 4.44 -16.62
CA LYS A 270 -6.04 3.53 -15.92
C LYS A 270 -6.78 2.28 -15.40
N GLU A 271 -7.95 2.46 -14.81
CA GLU A 271 -8.70 1.39 -14.19
C GLU A 271 -10.17 1.43 -14.61
N GLN A 272 -10.67 0.33 -15.16
CA GLN A 272 -12.06 0.18 -15.58
C GLN A 272 -12.62 -1.14 -15.05
N LEU A 273 -13.87 -1.12 -14.59
CA LEU A 273 -14.58 -2.31 -14.16
C LEU A 273 -15.95 -2.35 -14.81
N ARG A 274 -16.30 -3.50 -15.39
CA ARG A 274 -17.67 -3.83 -15.78
C ARG A 274 -18.19 -5.00 -14.95
N VAL A 275 -19.42 -4.92 -14.52
CA VAL A 275 -20.08 -6.00 -13.78
C VAL A 275 -21.42 -6.28 -14.43
N PHE A 276 -21.63 -7.52 -14.83
CA PHE A 276 -22.89 -8.02 -15.37
C PHE A 276 -23.58 -8.81 -14.26
N SER A 277 -24.74 -8.36 -13.80
CA SER A 277 -25.47 -8.99 -12.72
C SER A 277 -26.96 -8.69 -12.81
N ASN A 278 -27.79 -9.71 -12.71
CA ASN A 278 -29.24 -9.62 -12.58
C ASN A 278 -29.91 -8.64 -13.57
N GLY A 279 -29.62 -8.80 -14.86
CA GLY A 279 -30.20 -7.96 -15.92
C GLY A 279 -29.70 -6.53 -15.98
N SER A 280 -28.66 -6.19 -15.25
CA SER A 280 -28.00 -4.89 -15.24
C SER A 280 -26.53 -5.01 -15.63
N VAL A 281 -26.00 -3.94 -16.23
CA VAL A 281 -24.57 -3.77 -16.45
C VAL A 281 -24.11 -2.53 -15.70
N TYR A 282 -23.07 -2.69 -14.89
CA TYR A 282 -22.42 -1.58 -14.20
C TYR A 282 -21.08 -1.30 -14.83
N GLU A 283 -20.81 -0.04 -15.14
CA GLU A 283 -19.50 0.40 -15.63
C GLU A 283 -18.91 1.44 -14.68
N MET A 284 -17.72 1.15 -14.16
CA MET A 284 -16.92 2.08 -13.36
C MET A 284 -15.69 2.51 -14.14
N ASP A 285 -15.44 3.82 -14.19
CA ASP A 285 -14.32 4.45 -14.87
C ASP A 285 -13.46 5.21 -13.85
N ASN A 286 -12.23 4.76 -13.65
CA ASN A 286 -11.20 5.35 -12.77
C ASN A 286 -11.69 5.71 -11.35
N PHE A 287 -12.69 5.02 -10.80
CA PHE A 287 -13.33 5.34 -9.51
C PHE A 287 -13.96 6.75 -9.44
N ILE A 288 -14.15 7.39 -10.61
CA ILE A 288 -14.71 8.74 -10.72
C ILE A 288 -16.17 8.68 -11.15
N ARG A 289 -16.53 7.68 -11.96
CA ARG A 289 -17.87 7.55 -12.54
C ARG A 289 -18.35 6.10 -12.45
N LEU A 290 -19.57 5.93 -12.00
CA LEU A 290 -20.32 4.66 -12.03
C LEU A 290 -21.59 4.87 -12.83
N ARG A 291 -21.83 4.01 -13.83
CA ARG A 291 -23.05 3.98 -14.63
C ARG A 291 -23.73 2.64 -14.46
N LYS A 292 -25.05 2.64 -14.51
CA LYS A 292 -25.90 1.44 -14.53
C LYS A 292 -26.77 1.47 -15.79
N TYR A 293 -26.84 0.35 -16.48
CA TYR A 293 -27.67 0.12 -17.64
C TYR A 293 -28.66 -1.02 -17.38
#